data_f12ebcd3a0526906ea8da02556cd8a9b
#
_entry.id   f12ebcd3a0526906ea8da02556cd8a9b
#
_cell.length_a   1.000
_cell.length_b   1.000
_cell.length_c   1.000
_cell.angle_alpha   90.00
_cell.angle_beta   90.00
_cell.angle_gamma   90.00
#
_symmetry.space_group_name_H-M   'P 1'
#
loop_
_entity.id
_entity.type
_entity.pdbx_description
1 polymer ?
#
loop_
_entity_poly.entity_id
_entity_poly.type
_entity_poly.pdbx_seq_one_letter_code
_entity_poly.pdbx_strand_id
1 'polypeptide(L)'
;MNVLNSIDQALKWLNGYLWGPPMLVLLFGTHLFLTFRLRVIQRYTGLGIRLSFRRDATGEGDVSHFGALSTALAATIGTGNIVGVATAVALGGPGAVLWCWLTGVFGIATKYSEALLAVRYRVRTSDGTMLGGQIGRASC
;
A
#
# COMPACT_ATOMS: atom_id res chain seq x y z
N MET A 1 26.27 -2.48 35.24
CA MET A 1 25.62 -2.09 33.97
C MET A 1 24.94 -3.34 33.45
N ASN A 2 23.61 -3.41 33.49
CA ASN A 2 22.89 -4.66 33.28
C ASN A 2 22.88 -5.04 31.79
N VAL A 3 23.11 -6.30 31.48
CA VAL A 3 23.08 -6.88 30.11
C VAL A 3 21.80 -6.46 29.36
N LEU A 4 20.68 -6.34 30.06
CA LEU A 4 19.41 -5.84 29.53
C LEU A 4 19.53 -4.42 28.95
N ASN A 5 20.27 -3.51 29.60
CA ASN A 5 20.44 -2.15 29.08
C ASN A 5 21.31 -2.12 27.82
N SER A 6 22.31 -2.99 27.74
CA SER A 6 23.15 -3.10 26.54
C SER A 6 22.36 -3.67 25.36
N ILE A 7 21.49 -4.64 25.60
CA ILE A 7 20.58 -5.19 24.58
C ILE A 7 19.59 -4.11 24.11
N ASP A 8 18.97 -3.39 25.04
CA ASP A 8 18.02 -2.31 24.71
C ASP A 8 18.66 -1.21 23.87
N GLN A 9 19.88 -0.79 24.23
CA GLN A 9 20.64 0.18 23.45
C GLN A 9 20.97 -0.32 22.03
N ALA A 10 21.40 -1.58 21.91
CA ALA A 10 21.68 -2.19 20.61
C ALA A 10 20.42 -2.28 19.73
N LEU A 11 19.30 -2.67 20.31
CA LEU A 11 18.02 -2.72 19.60
C LEU A 11 17.54 -1.34 19.16
N LYS A 12 17.66 -0.32 20.00
CA LYS A 12 17.32 1.08 19.66
C LYS A 12 18.20 1.61 18.53
N TRP A 13 19.50 1.34 18.60
CA TRP A 13 20.44 1.74 17.56
C TRP A 13 20.11 1.05 16.23
N LEU A 14 19.90 -0.27 16.24
CA LEU A 14 19.54 -1.05 15.07
C LEU A 14 18.21 -0.59 14.46
N ASN A 15 17.21 -0.35 15.30
CA ASN A 15 15.91 0.16 14.89
C ASN A 15 16.05 1.54 14.21
N GLY A 16 16.78 2.47 14.83
CA GLY A 16 17.03 3.81 14.26
C GLY A 16 17.78 3.77 12.94
N TYR A 17 18.74 2.85 12.80
CA TYR A 17 19.48 2.67 11.56
C TYR A 17 18.61 2.07 10.46
N LEU A 18 17.87 0.99 10.74
CA LEU A 18 17.03 0.31 9.75
C LEU A 18 15.89 1.18 9.24
N TRP A 19 15.19 1.87 10.16
CA TRP A 19 14.06 2.76 9.82
C TRP A 19 14.50 4.16 9.37
N GLY A 20 15.78 4.42 9.35
CA GLY A 20 16.36 5.66 8.86
C GLY A 20 16.63 5.65 7.35
N PRO A 21 17.81 6.18 6.94
CA PRO A 21 18.17 6.32 5.53
C PRO A 21 18.07 5.05 4.68
N PRO A 22 18.47 3.85 5.15
CA PRO A 22 18.39 2.64 4.32
C PRO A 22 16.97 2.30 3.90
N MET A 23 16.00 2.36 4.83
CA MET A 23 14.60 2.08 4.53
C MET A 23 14.01 3.16 3.62
N LEU A 24 14.34 4.43 3.83
CA LEU A 24 13.89 5.52 2.96
C LEU A 24 14.38 5.34 1.52
N VAL A 25 15.66 5.03 1.34
CA VAL A 25 16.23 4.78 0.01
C VAL A 25 15.55 3.59 -0.67
N LEU A 26 15.31 2.50 0.08
CA LEU A 26 14.63 1.32 -0.45
C LEU A 26 13.18 1.62 -0.85
N LEU A 27 12.43 2.31 0.00
CA LEU A 27 11.03 2.69 -0.29
C LEU A 27 10.94 3.62 -1.49
N PHE A 28 11.67 4.74 -1.47
CA PHE A 28 11.66 5.69 -2.60
C PHE A 28 12.21 5.05 -3.88
N GLY A 29 13.28 4.28 -3.78
CA GLY A 29 13.86 3.56 -4.90
C GLY A 29 12.86 2.59 -5.54
N THR A 30 12.14 1.84 -4.72
CA THR A 30 11.08 0.93 -5.20
C THR A 30 9.93 1.70 -5.87
N HIS A 31 9.47 2.79 -5.26
CA HIS A 31 8.41 3.62 -5.82
C HIS A 31 8.82 4.23 -7.17
N LEU A 32 10.03 4.78 -7.27
CA LEU A 32 10.57 5.35 -8.50
C LEU A 32 10.74 4.27 -9.57
N PHE A 33 11.38 3.14 -9.21
CA PHE A 33 11.58 2.02 -10.12
C PHE A 33 10.24 1.53 -10.71
N LEU A 34 9.23 1.31 -9.89
CA LEU A 34 7.91 0.88 -10.35
C LEU A 34 7.21 1.96 -11.18
N THR A 35 7.33 3.23 -10.82
CA THR A 35 6.78 4.34 -11.60
C THR A 35 7.35 4.35 -13.02
N PHE A 36 8.66 4.26 -13.17
CA PHE A 36 9.30 4.19 -14.49
C PHE A 36 8.98 2.89 -15.21
N ARG A 37 9.02 1.75 -14.54
CA ARG A 37 8.74 0.43 -15.13
C ARG A 37 7.30 0.31 -15.64
N LEU A 38 6.35 0.93 -14.97
CA LEU A 38 4.93 0.97 -15.34
C LEU A 38 4.57 2.17 -16.23
N ARG A 39 5.55 2.88 -16.75
CA ARG A 39 5.35 4.04 -17.64
C ARG A 39 4.43 5.11 -17.06
N VAL A 40 4.70 5.51 -15.82
CA VAL A 40 3.94 6.55 -15.10
C VAL A 40 2.44 6.21 -15.02
N ILE A 41 2.14 5.10 -14.38
CA ILE A 41 0.76 4.59 -14.22
C ILE A 41 -0.18 5.61 -13.54
N GLN A 42 0.37 6.57 -12.80
CA GLN A 42 -0.37 7.63 -12.12
C GLN A 42 -1.30 8.42 -13.05
N ARG A 43 -0.94 8.56 -14.33
CA ARG A 43 -1.78 9.23 -15.33
C ARG A 43 -3.14 8.54 -15.57
N TYR A 44 -3.23 7.25 -15.26
CA TYR A 44 -4.46 6.47 -15.42
C TYR A 44 -5.34 6.45 -14.16
N THR A 45 -4.95 7.15 -13.08
CA THR A 45 -5.71 7.20 -11.82
C THR A 45 -7.15 7.68 -12.04
N GLY A 46 -7.34 8.73 -12.86
CA GLY A 46 -8.66 9.24 -13.21
C GLY A 46 -9.54 8.20 -13.91
N LEU A 47 -8.95 7.42 -14.82
CA LEU A 47 -9.65 6.31 -15.48
C LEU A 47 -10.01 5.21 -14.46
N GLY A 48 -9.09 4.86 -13.57
CA GLY A 48 -9.32 3.89 -12.49
C GLY A 48 -10.49 4.28 -11.59
N ILE A 49 -10.53 5.54 -11.17
CA ILE A 49 -11.65 6.08 -10.37
C ILE A 49 -12.97 5.94 -11.15
N ARG A 50 -13.00 6.37 -12.41
CA ARG A 50 -14.20 6.28 -13.26
C ARG A 50 -14.69 4.84 -13.42
N LEU A 51 -13.77 3.87 -13.62
CA LEU A 51 -14.11 2.46 -13.75
C LEU A 51 -14.64 1.85 -12.45
N SER A 52 -14.14 2.29 -11.29
CA SER A 52 -14.59 1.79 -9.98
C SER A 52 -16.07 2.11 -9.68
N PHE A 53 -16.60 3.17 -10.30
CA PHE A 53 -18.01 3.55 -10.16
C PHE A 53 -18.91 2.99 -11.27
N ARG A 54 -18.38 2.27 -12.26
CA ARG A 54 -19.20 1.59 -13.26
C ARG A 54 -19.86 0.34 -12.67
N ARG A 55 -21.13 0.19 -12.98
CA ARG A 55 -21.94 -0.96 -12.54
C ARG A 55 -21.85 -2.19 -13.46
N ASP A 56 -20.94 -2.19 -14.41
CA ASP A 56 -20.82 -3.30 -15.37
C ASP A 56 -20.35 -4.57 -14.67
N ALA A 57 -21.25 -5.49 -14.47
CA ALA A 57 -21.03 -6.82 -13.87
C ALA A 57 -20.40 -7.84 -14.85
N THR A 58 -19.58 -7.38 -15.79
CA THR A 58 -18.98 -8.24 -16.83
C THR A 58 -17.65 -8.90 -16.40
N GLY A 59 -17.25 -8.74 -15.16
CA GLY A 59 -16.04 -9.37 -14.62
C GLY A 59 -16.31 -10.78 -14.06
N GLU A 60 -15.40 -11.71 -14.29
CA GLU A 60 -15.41 -13.08 -13.70
C GLU A 60 -15.07 -13.08 -12.18
N GLY A 61 -15.49 -12.08 -11.43
CA GLY A 61 -15.18 -11.95 -10.00
C GLY A 61 -16.45 -11.99 -9.16
N ASP A 62 -16.34 -12.55 -7.95
CA ASP A 62 -17.44 -12.69 -6.99
C ASP A 62 -17.89 -11.35 -6.38
N VAL A 63 -17.12 -10.26 -6.61
CA VAL A 63 -17.32 -8.95 -5.98
C VAL A 63 -17.41 -7.85 -7.04
N SER A 64 -18.35 -6.91 -6.87
CA SER A 64 -18.47 -5.74 -7.75
C SER A 64 -17.24 -4.83 -7.70
N HIS A 65 -17.02 -4.01 -8.74
CA HIS A 65 -15.91 -3.05 -8.78
C HIS A 65 -15.88 -2.11 -7.58
N PHE A 66 -17.04 -1.62 -7.16
CA PHE A 66 -17.15 -0.78 -5.97
C PHE A 66 -16.90 -1.56 -4.68
N GLY A 67 -17.38 -2.80 -4.59
CA GLY A 67 -17.11 -3.71 -3.47
C GLY A 67 -15.60 -3.99 -3.33
N ALA A 68 -14.93 -4.27 -4.44
CA ALA A 68 -13.49 -4.47 -4.47
C ALA A 68 -12.71 -3.22 -4.01
N LEU A 69 -13.11 -2.03 -4.46
CA LEU A 69 -12.51 -0.77 -4.00
C LEU A 69 -12.73 -0.56 -2.50
N SER A 70 -13.95 -0.76 -2.01
CA SER A 70 -14.30 -0.59 -0.59
C SER A 70 -13.50 -1.55 0.30
N THR A 71 -13.37 -2.80 -0.12
CA THR A 71 -12.57 -3.80 0.59
C THR A 71 -11.09 -3.44 0.61
N ALA A 72 -10.54 -3.00 -0.53
CA ALA A 72 -9.15 -2.57 -0.61
C ALA A 72 -8.88 -1.35 0.28
N LEU A 73 -9.79 -0.37 0.33
CA LEU A 73 -9.70 0.78 1.21
C LEU A 73 -9.77 0.36 2.68
N ALA A 74 -10.74 -0.47 3.06
CA ALA A 74 -10.89 -0.96 4.43
C ALA A 74 -9.66 -1.73 4.91
N ALA A 75 -9.06 -2.55 4.04
CA ALA A 75 -7.85 -3.29 4.36
C ALA A 75 -6.58 -2.42 4.44
N THR A 76 -6.58 -1.27 3.77
CA THR A 76 -5.42 -0.36 3.73
C THR A 76 -5.47 0.69 4.84
N ILE A 77 -6.66 1.12 5.27
CA ILE A 77 -6.82 2.09 6.35
C ILE A 77 -6.47 1.41 7.68
N GLY A 78 -5.36 1.78 8.26
CA GLY A 78 -4.86 1.26 9.52
C GLY A 78 -4.33 2.37 10.43
N THR A 79 -3.81 1.98 11.58
CA THR A 79 -3.21 2.90 12.56
C THR A 79 -2.09 3.74 11.97
N GLY A 80 -1.31 3.21 11.04
CA GLY A 80 -0.25 3.93 10.34
C GLY A 80 -0.76 5.14 9.55
N ASN A 81 -1.92 5.02 8.92
CA ASN A 81 -2.50 6.11 8.12
C ASN A 81 -3.15 7.20 9.00
N ILE A 82 -3.57 6.87 10.20
CA ILE A 82 -4.21 7.80 11.13
C ILE A 82 -3.18 8.37 12.09
N VAL A 83 -2.61 7.51 12.94
CA VAL A 83 -1.65 7.93 13.98
C VAL A 83 -0.31 8.34 13.37
N GLY A 84 0.19 7.60 12.37
CA GLY A 84 1.46 7.91 11.72
C GLY A 84 1.44 9.26 11.00
N VAL A 85 0.38 9.57 10.27
CA VAL A 85 0.23 10.88 9.60
C VAL A 85 0.05 11.99 10.63
N ALA A 86 -0.79 11.78 11.66
CA ALA A 86 -0.96 12.74 12.74
C ALA A 86 0.37 13.06 13.45
N THR A 87 1.17 12.04 13.75
CA THR A 87 2.50 12.21 14.36
C THR A 87 3.46 12.94 13.41
N ALA A 88 3.45 12.58 12.12
CA ALA A 88 4.28 13.26 11.13
C ALA A 88 3.96 14.75 11.03
N VAL A 89 2.67 15.12 11.07
CA VAL A 89 2.24 16.52 11.05
C VAL A 89 2.58 17.23 12.36
N ALA A 90 2.42 16.56 13.49
CA ALA A 90 2.75 17.14 14.80
C ALA A 90 4.25 17.45 14.94
N LEU A 91 5.12 16.60 14.40
CA LEU A 91 6.57 16.77 14.45
C LEU A 91 7.13 17.62 13.31
N GLY A 92 6.60 17.46 12.10
CA GLY A 92 7.12 18.09 10.88
C GLY A 92 6.34 19.34 10.43
N GLY A 93 5.27 19.70 11.15
CA GLY A 93 4.43 20.83 10.81
C GLY A 93 3.66 20.65 9.50
N PRO A 94 3.10 21.75 8.92
CA PRO A 94 2.28 21.70 7.70
C PRO A 94 3.02 21.11 6.49
N GLY A 95 4.34 21.24 6.42
CA GLY A 95 5.17 20.67 5.35
C GLY A 95 5.10 19.15 5.28
N ALA A 96 4.85 18.47 6.39
CA ALA A 96 4.70 17.01 6.41
C ALA A 96 3.51 16.53 5.55
N VAL A 97 2.43 17.31 5.45
CA VAL A 97 1.27 16.99 4.60
C VAL A 97 1.69 16.90 3.13
N LEU A 98 2.49 17.85 2.67
CA LEU A 98 2.99 17.88 1.29
C LEU A 98 3.85 16.63 1.00
N TRP A 99 4.71 16.24 1.94
CA TRP A 99 5.51 15.02 1.80
C TRP A 99 4.66 13.75 1.81
N CYS A 100 3.61 13.69 2.63
CA CYS A 100 2.65 12.57 2.63
C CYS A 100 1.95 12.45 1.26
N TRP A 101 1.54 13.56 0.67
CA TRP A 101 0.93 13.58 -0.66
C TRP A 101 1.90 13.13 -1.75
N LEU A 102 3.12 13.65 -1.71
CA LEU A 102 4.16 13.28 -2.68
C LEU A 102 4.44 11.77 -2.62
N THR A 103 4.61 11.24 -1.42
CA THR A 103 4.79 9.80 -1.19
C THR A 103 3.58 9.00 -1.69
N GLY A 104 2.36 9.50 -1.47
CA GLY A 104 1.14 8.90 -1.97
C GLY A 104 1.10 8.79 -3.49
N VAL A 105 1.49 9.85 -4.21
CA VAL A 105 1.55 9.85 -5.68
C VAL A 105 2.49 8.76 -6.20
N PHE A 106 3.67 8.62 -5.63
CA PHE A 106 4.60 7.55 -6.00
C PHE A 106 4.13 6.17 -5.53
N GLY A 107 3.45 6.10 -4.38
CA GLY A 107 2.87 4.88 -3.82
C GLY A 107 1.78 4.25 -4.69
N ILE A 108 1.13 5.01 -5.57
CA ILE A 108 0.15 4.51 -6.55
C ILE A 108 0.76 3.39 -7.40
N ALA A 109 2.00 3.53 -7.86
CA ALA A 109 2.66 2.53 -8.69
C ALA A 109 2.87 1.21 -7.95
N THR A 110 3.20 1.27 -6.65
CA THR A 110 3.38 0.09 -5.80
C THR A 110 2.05 -0.63 -5.58
N LYS A 111 0.99 0.11 -5.24
CA LYS A 111 -0.35 -0.47 -5.07
C LYS A 111 -0.92 -1.06 -6.34
N TYR A 112 -0.68 -0.42 -7.48
CA TYR A 112 -1.06 -0.97 -8.78
C TYR A 112 -0.33 -2.29 -9.06
N SER A 113 0.98 -2.36 -8.78
CA SER A 113 1.77 -3.58 -8.97
C SER A 113 1.26 -4.72 -8.08
N GLU A 114 0.95 -4.44 -6.81
CA GLU A 114 0.36 -5.38 -5.88
C GLU A 114 -0.98 -5.93 -6.40
N ALA A 115 -1.87 -5.05 -6.83
CA ALA A 115 -3.17 -5.44 -7.39
C ALA A 115 -3.01 -6.27 -8.69
N LEU A 116 -2.10 -5.86 -9.57
CA LEU A 116 -1.81 -6.58 -10.82
C LEU A 116 -1.31 -8.01 -10.55
N LEU A 117 -0.39 -8.17 -9.60
CA LEU A 117 0.12 -9.48 -9.20
C LEU A 117 -0.98 -10.32 -8.56
N ALA A 118 -1.80 -9.73 -7.70
CA ALA A 118 -2.91 -10.41 -7.06
C ALA A 118 -3.92 -10.97 -8.08
N VAL A 119 -4.22 -10.22 -9.14
CA VAL A 119 -5.09 -10.67 -10.22
C VAL A 119 -4.41 -11.71 -11.10
N ARG A 120 -3.13 -11.49 -11.46
CA ARG A 120 -2.40 -12.39 -12.36
C ARG A 120 -2.17 -13.78 -11.76
N TYR A 121 -1.91 -13.84 -10.45
CA TYR A 121 -1.64 -15.09 -9.72
C TYR A 121 -2.85 -15.58 -8.92
N ARG A 122 -4.06 -15.18 -9.33
CA ARG A 122 -5.29 -15.65 -8.73
C ARG A 122 -5.45 -17.15 -8.98
N VAL A 123 -5.80 -17.89 -7.94
CA VAL A 123 -6.06 -19.34 -7.99
C VAL A 123 -7.54 -19.60 -7.78
N ARG A 124 -8.09 -20.51 -8.58
CA ARG A 124 -9.46 -21.00 -8.39
C ARG A 124 -9.40 -22.19 -7.43
N THR A 125 -10.12 -22.11 -6.34
CA THR A 125 -10.23 -23.19 -5.35
C THR A 125 -11.20 -24.27 -5.85
N SER A 126 -11.11 -25.48 -5.30
CA SER A 126 -12.02 -26.60 -5.62
C SER A 126 -13.49 -26.25 -5.45
N ASP A 127 -13.82 -25.33 -4.56
CA ASP A 127 -15.17 -24.83 -4.27
C ASP A 127 -15.66 -23.77 -5.28
N GLY A 128 -14.86 -23.46 -6.31
CA GLY A 128 -15.20 -22.46 -7.32
C GLY A 128 -14.89 -21.02 -6.93
N THR A 129 -14.46 -20.75 -5.70
CA THR A 129 -14.11 -19.41 -5.23
C THR A 129 -12.76 -18.96 -5.78
N MET A 130 -12.61 -17.63 -6.02
CA MET A 130 -11.38 -17.03 -6.51
C MET A 130 -10.53 -16.53 -5.32
N LEU A 131 -9.35 -17.10 -5.12
CA LEU A 131 -8.40 -16.65 -4.11
C LEU A 131 -7.26 -15.85 -4.75
N GLY A 132 -7.08 -14.60 -4.31
CA GLY A 132 -5.97 -13.76 -4.78
C GLY A 132 -5.92 -12.40 -4.08
N GLY A 133 -4.77 -12.05 -3.50
CA GLY A 133 -4.51 -10.75 -2.88
C GLY A 133 -5.41 -10.40 -1.70
N GLN A 134 -5.56 -9.11 -1.46
CA GLN A 134 -6.40 -8.58 -0.37
C GLN A 134 -7.90 -8.84 -0.60
N ILE A 135 -8.32 -8.86 -1.85
CA ILE A 135 -9.74 -9.07 -2.23
C ILE A 135 -10.15 -10.52 -2.03
N GLY A 136 -9.25 -11.47 -2.28
CA GLY A 136 -9.53 -12.89 -2.08
C GLY A 136 -9.69 -13.32 -0.62
N ARG A 137 -9.13 -12.55 0.33
CA ARG A 137 -9.32 -12.78 1.77
C ARG A 137 -10.66 -12.29 2.30
N ALA A 138 -11.30 -11.37 1.60
CA ALA A 138 -12.58 -10.80 2.03
C ALA A 138 -13.79 -11.61 1.53
N SER A 139 -13.57 -12.55 0.61
CA SER A 139 -14.61 -13.44 0.07
C SER A 139 -14.65 -14.84 0.72
N CYS A 140 -13.86 -15.03 1.80
CA CYS A 140 -13.92 -16.26 2.62
C CYS A 140 -14.80 -16.07 3.85
#